data_c65e7bb92ab7e7d66d14a589bd77c029
#
_entry.id   c65e7bb92ab7e7d66d14a589bd77c029
#
_cell.length_a   1.000
_cell.length_b   1.000
_cell.length_c   1.000
_cell.angle_alpha   90.00
_cell.angle_beta   90.00
_cell.angle_gamma   90.00
#
_symmetry.space_group_name_H-M   'P 1'
#
loop_
_entity.id
_entity.type
_entity.pdbx_description
1 polymer ?
#
loop_
_entity_poly.entity_id
_entity_poly.type
_entity_poly.pdbx_seq_one_letter_code
_entity_poly.pdbx_strand_id
1 'polypeptide(L)'
;MKRTIAIIALCIFCGFPALAADGTFTQEYFYGMFAAEREKAVARLRSFAAENNGYVKFYSSTKVVLRMPAERVQRIRDVILDTGYIGDERIQRTDVGESLLDLRTRLKTKESLLASLYKIFEDAQVQQTLEVEKELGKVVMEIENIKGRIAYLEDRISLAEVTVSINIQPGSKKGAVSGRSRYEWINSLGIEGLMSSG
;
A
#
# COMPACT_ATOMS: atom_id res chain seq x y z
N MET A 1 34.02 52.84 -32.81
CA MET A 1 32.65 52.73 -32.24
C MET A 1 31.99 51.56 -32.89
N LYS A 2 32.05 50.35 -32.26
CA LYS A 2 31.36 49.14 -32.73
C LYS A 2 30.55 48.61 -31.55
N ARG A 3 29.22 48.76 -31.62
CA ARG A 3 28.26 48.23 -30.62
C ARG A 3 28.01 46.78 -30.95
N THR A 4 28.55 45.88 -30.16
CA THR A 4 28.22 44.45 -30.17
C THR A 4 26.97 44.24 -29.34
N ILE A 5 25.84 43.91 -30.00
CA ILE A 5 24.59 43.49 -29.40
C ILE A 5 24.74 42.05 -29.01
N ALA A 6 24.81 41.77 -27.71
CA ALA A 6 24.76 40.42 -27.17
C ALA A 6 23.29 39.97 -27.11
N ILE A 7 22.94 39.05 -28.00
CA ILE A 7 21.64 38.37 -27.98
C ILE A 7 21.70 37.29 -26.89
N ILE A 8 21.07 37.55 -25.75
CA ILE A 8 20.84 36.56 -24.70
C ILE A 8 19.69 35.69 -25.18
N ALA A 9 20.00 34.49 -25.67
CA ALA A 9 19.04 33.46 -25.95
C ALA A 9 18.51 32.92 -24.61
N LEU A 10 17.34 33.43 -24.18
CA LEU A 10 16.59 32.90 -23.06
C LEU A 10 15.97 31.56 -23.47
N CYS A 11 16.67 30.47 -23.25
CA CYS A 11 16.11 29.14 -23.33
C CYS A 11 15.02 28.99 -22.25
N ILE A 12 13.78 29.28 -22.62
CA ILE A 12 12.61 28.91 -21.86
C ILE A 12 12.55 27.36 -21.90
N PHE A 13 13.12 26.74 -20.88
CA PHE A 13 12.94 25.33 -20.59
C PHE A 13 11.48 25.16 -20.16
N CYS A 14 10.62 25.01 -21.17
CA CYS A 14 9.22 24.67 -20.97
C CYS A 14 9.21 23.26 -20.35
N GLY A 15 9.32 23.22 -19.03
CA GLY A 15 9.04 22.00 -18.27
C GLY A 15 7.60 21.58 -18.57
N PHE A 16 7.46 20.68 -19.52
CA PHE A 16 6.24 19.94 -19.69
C PHE A 16 5.97 19.30 -18.34
N PRO A 17 4.88 19.67 -17.62
CA PRO A 17 4.46 18.84 -16.52
C PRO A 17 4.20 17.48 -17.16
N ALA A 18 4.99 16.49 -16.77
CA ALA A 18 4.64 15.11 -17.05
C ALA A 18 3.18 14.99 -16.60
N LEU A 19 2.30 14.82 -17.57
CA LEU A 19 0.91 14.50 -17.34
C LEU A 19 0.97 13.16 -16.61
N ALA A 20 1.06 13.24 -15.28
CA ALA A 20 0.75 12.08 -14.44
C ALA A 20 -0.64 11.70 -14.93
N ALA A 21 -0.73 10.60 -15.67
CA ALA A 21 -1.99 10.00 -15.96
C ALA A 21 -2.62 9.78 -14.57
N ASP A 22 -3.56 10.63 -14.20
CA ASP A 22 -4.44 10.44 -13.06
C ASP A 22 -5.21 9.14 -13.28
N GLY A 23 -4.46 8.05 -13.18
CA GLY A 23 -5.01 6.73 -13.25
C GLY A 23 -5.79 6.50 -11.96
N THR A 24 -7.09 6.36 -12.08
CA THR A 24 -8.01 5.94 -11.03
C THR A 24 -7.76 4.47 -10.66
N PHE A 25 -6.47 4.10 -10.53
CA PHE A 25 -6.06 2.72 -10.24
C PHE A 25 -5.68 2.58 -8.77
N THR A 26 -6.21 1.57 -8.13
CA THR A 26 -5.65 1.07 -6.87
C THR A 26 -4.51 0.12 -7.17
N GLN A 27 -3.44 0.16 -6.36
CA GLN A 27 -2.25 -0.66 -6.56
C GLN A 27 -1.96 -1.49 -5.31
N GLU A 28 -1.78 -2.78 -5.51
CA GLU A 28 -1.40 -3.73 -4.47
C GLU A 28 -0.14 -4.47 -4.91
N TYR A 29 0.85 -4.51 -4.03
CA TYR A 29 2.13 -5.16 -4.26
C TYR A 29 2.29 -6.30 -3.26
N PHE A 30 2.65 -7.46 -3.77
CA PHE A 30 2.90 -8.65 -2.97
C PHE A 30 4.33 -9.11 -3.22
N TYR A 31 5.12 -9.16 -2.15
CA TYR A 31 6.49 -9.65 -2.18
C TYR A 31 6.62 -10.85 -1.25
N GLY A 32 7.13 -11.95 -1.80
CA GLY A 32 7.64 -13.07 -1.04
C GLY A 32 9.15 -12.94 -0.90
N MET A 33 9.65 -12.68 0.30
CA MET A 33 11.09 -12.58 0.53
C MET A 33 11.60 -13.70 1.42
N PHE A 34 12.87 -14.01 1.26
CA PHE A 34 13.62 -14.89 2.14
C PHE A 34 14.69 -14.08 2.83
N ALA A 35 14.68 -14.06 4.16
CA ALA A 35 15.64 -13.33 4.96
C ALA A 35 16.34 -14.27 5.95
N ALA A 36 17.63 -14.01 6.23
CA ALA A 36 18.38 -14.73 7.26
C ALA A 36 17.87 -14.35 8.66
N GLU A 37 17.55 -13.07 8.87
CA GLU A 37 17.07 -12.51 10.13
C GLU A 37 15.74 -11.77 9.91
N ARG A 38 14.63 -12.42 10.27
CA ARG A 38 13.28 -11.83 10.09
C ARG A 38 13.10 -10.50 10.80
N GLU A 39 13.60 -10.43 12.03
CA GLU A 39 13.41 -9.24 12.87
C GLU A 39 14.09 -8.01 12.27
N LYS A 40 15.28 -8.17 11.70
CA LYS A 40 15.98 -7.10 10.99
C LYS A 40 15.23 -6.68 9.73
N ALA A 41 14.70 -7.64 8.96
CA ALA A 41 13.91 -7.35 7.78
C ALA A 41 12.63 -6.58 8.14
N VAL A 42 11.90 -7.01 9.17
CA VAL A 42 10.70 -6.31 9.66
C VAL A 42 11.06 -4.89 10.12
N ALA A 43 12.13 -4.72 10.92
CA ALA A 43 12.56 -3.42 11.40
C ALA A 43 12.92 -2.48 10.23
N ARG A 44 13.66 -2.98 9.25
CA ARG A 44 14.08 -2.20 8.08
C ARG A 44 12.88 -1.77 7.20
N LEU A 45 11.91 -2.67 6.99
CA LEU A 45 10.68 -2.35 6.26
C LEU A 45 9.84 -1.27 6.98
N ARG A 46 9.79 -1.34 8.31
CA ARG A 46 9.07 -0.34 9.12
C ARG A 46 9.72 1.04 9.04
N SER A 47 11.05 1.12 9.19
CA SER A 47 11.78 2.40 9.07
C SER A 47 11.62 2.98 7.66
N PHE A 48 11.72 2.14 6.64
CA PHE A 48 11.51 2.56 5.25
C PHE A 48 10.12 3.17 5.02
N ALA A 49 9.06 2.56 5.57
CA ALA A 49 7.72 3.12 5.46
C ALA A 49 7.63 4.51 6.09
N ALA A 50 8.19 4.68 7.30
CA ALA A 50 8.19 5.97 8.00
C ALA A 50 8.99 7.05 7.24
N GLU A 51 10.15 6.70 6.68
CA GLU A 51 11.01 7.59 5.90
C GLU A 51 10.34 8.07 4.58
N ASN A 52 9.37 7.31 4.06
CA ASN A 52 8.73 7.57 2.77
C ASN A 52 7.25 8.01 2.87
N ASN A 53 6.86 8.64 3.97
CA ASN A 53 5.49 9.12 4.21
C ASN A 53 4.44 7.99 4.14
N GLY A 54 4.85 6.79 4.47
CA GLY A 54 3.98 5.63 4.61
C GLY A 54 3.76 5.26 6.07
N TYR A 55 2.94 4.27 6.31
CA TYR A 55 2.72 3.70 7.63
C TYR A 55 2.56 2.19 7.58
N VAL A 56 2.76 1.55 8.73
CA VAL A 56 2.57 0.12 8.89
C VAL A 56 1.14 -0.15 9.29
N LYS A 57 0.37 -0.81 8.42
CA LYS A 57 -1.00 -1.24 8.68
C LYS A 57 -1.04 -2.47 9.60
N PHE A 58 -0.13 -3.40 9.37
CA PHE A 58 -0.01 -4.64 10.13
C PHE A 58 1.42 -5.17 10.06
N TYR A 59 1.91 -5.79 11.13
CA TYR A 59 3.17 -6.54 11.11
C TYR A 59 3.14 -7.75 12.03
N SER A 60 3.86 -8.77 11.63
CA SER A 60 4.19 -9.95 12.42
C SER A 60 5.61 -10.42 12.08
N SER A 61 6.09 -11.48 12.70
CA SER A 61 7.41 -12.07 12.38
C SER A 61 7.50 -12.61 10.95
N THR A 62 6.37 -12.87 10.29
CA THR A 62 6.31 -13.49 8.95
C THR A 62 5.65 -12.63 7.89
N LYS A 63 5.01 -11.53 8.27
CA LYS A 63 4.26 -10.68 7.34
C LYS A 63 4.29 -9.23 7.78
N VAL A 64 4.53 -8.34 6.83
CA VAL A 64 4.41 -6.88 7.02
C VAL A 64 3.50 -6.33 5.95
N VAL A 65 2.53 -5.52 6.34
CA VAL A 65 1.63 -4.80 5.42
C VAL A 65 1.85 -3.31 5.62
N LEU A 66 2.27 -2.65 4.55
CA LEU A 66 2.58 -1.23 4.53
C LEU A 66 1.58 -0.49 3.62
N ARG A 67 1.32 0.76 3.94
CA ARG A 67 0.61 1.70 3.07
C ARG A 67 1.55 2.87 2.80
N MET A 68 1.78 3.18 1.54
CA MET A 68 2.72 4.22 1.16
C MET A 68 2.39 4.80 -0.22
N PRO A 69 2.84 6.04 -0.53
CA PRO A 69 2.63 6.64 -1.84
C PRO A 69 3.12 5.74 -2.96
N ALA A 70 2.28 5.54 -4.00
CA ALA A 70 2.54 4.61 -5.10
C ALA A 70 3.88 4.89 -5.81
N GLU A 71 4.27 6.16 -5.91
CA GLU A 71 5.53 6.59 -6.53
C GLU A 71 6.78 6.08 -5.79
N ARG A 72 6.65 5.80 -4.49
CA ARG A 72 7.77 5.40 -3.63
C ARG A 72 7.88 3.89 -3.44
N VAL A 73 6.84 3.14 -3.84
CA VAL A 73 6.81 1.68 -3.68
C VAL A 73 7.96 0.99 -4.42
N GLN A 74 8.37 1.50 -5.58
CA GLN A 74 9.45 0.90 -6.38
C GLN A 74 10.76 0.75 -5.59
N ARG A 75 11.04 1.64 -4.64
CA ARG A 75 12.23 1.59 -3.79
C ARG A 75 12.20 0.49 -2.73
N ILE A 76 11.04 -0.10 -2.47
CA ILE A 76 10.94 -1.19 -1.48
C ILE A 76 11.69 -2.43 -1.94
N ARG A 77 11.82 -2.62 -3.25
CA ARG A 77 12.61 -3.69 -3.84
C ARG A 77 14.07 -3.66 -3.38
N ASP A 78 14.67 -2.48 -3.37
CA ASP A 78 16.06 -2.28 -2.93
C ASP A 78 16.19 -2.62 -1.44
N VAL A 79 15.23 -2.20 -0.63
CA VAL A 79 15.18 -2.51 0.82
C VAL A 79 15.04 -4.01 1.09
N ILE A 80 14.26 -4.73 0.27
CA ILE A 80 14.14 -6.18 0.38
C ILE A 80 15.45 -6.86 0.02
N LEU A 81 16.13 -6.39 -1.04
CA LEU A 81 17.41 -6.94 -1.50
C LEU A 81 18.54 -6.67 -0.52
N ASP A 82 18.51 -5.58 0.25
CA ASP A 82 19.48 -5.29 1.31
C ASP A 82 19.38 -6.27 2.50
N THR A 83 18.19 -6.82 2.73
CA THR A 83 17.91 -7.68 3.91
C THR A 83 17.72 -9.15 3.58
N GLY A 84 17.61 -9.48 2.27
CA GLY A 84 17.39 -10.83 1.82
C GLY A 84 17.30 -10.93 0.29
N TYR A 85 16.53 -11.88 -0.21
CA TYR A 85 16.24 -12.00 -1.64
C TYR A 85 14.75 -12.16 -1.91
N ILE A 86 14.32 -11.73 -3.08
CA ILE A 86 12.93 -11.83 -3.54
C ILE A 86 12.72 -13.21 -4.14
N GLY A 87 11.77 -13.96 -3.61
CA GLY A 87 11.36 -15.25 -4.15
C GLY A 87 10.13 -15.16 -5.07
N ASP A 88 9.21 -14.26 -4.75
CA ASP A 88 7.99 -14.02 -5.53
C ASP A 88 7.64 -12.54 -5.51
N GLU A 89 7.16 -12.03 -6.64
CA GLU A 89 6.72 -10.65 -6.80
C GLU A 89 5.44 -10.62 -7.63
N ARG A 90 4.40 -10.01 -7.10
CA ARG A 90 3.14 -9.83 -7.80
C ARG A 90 2.65 -8.40 -7.64
N ILE A 91 2.25 -7.79 -8.74
CA ILE A 91 1.66 -6.45 -8.75
C ILE A 91 0.25 -6.58 -9.30
N GLN A 92 -0.73 -6.11 -8.54
CA GLN A 92 -2.12 -6.05 -8.96
C GLN A 92 -2.55 -4.59 -9.06
N ARG A 93 -3.10 -4.23 -10.21
CA ARG A 93 -3.71 -2.91 -10.45
C ARG A 93 -5.17 -3.12 -10.77
N THR A 94 -6.03 -2.34 -10.12
CA THR A 94 -7.48 -2.39 -10.36
C THR A 94 -7.96 -0.99 -10.69
N ASP A 95 -8.60 -0.83 -11.83
CA ASP A 95 -9.25 0.42 -12.20
C ASP A 95 -10.52 0.59 -11.37
N VAL A 96 -10.64 1.73 -10.70
CA VAL A 96 -11.80 2.09 -9.89
C VAL A 96 -12.47 3.37 -10.39
N GLY A 97 -12.09 3.86 -11.58
CA GLY A 97 -12.58 5.10 -12.15
C GLY A 97 -14.08 5.10 -12.39
N GLU A 98 -14.60 4.02 -12.97
CA GLU A 98 -16.05 3.85 -13.18
C GLU A 98 -16.80 3.83 -11.84
N SER A 99 -16.28 3.10 -10.85
CA SER A 99 -16.87 3.04 -9.51
C SER A 99 -16.89 4.39 -8.81
N LEU A 100 -15.82 5.19 -8.93
CA LEU A 100 -15.77 6.55 -8.39
C LEU A 100 -16.77 7.48 -9.10
N LEU A 101 -16.86 7.39 -10.41
CA LEU A 101 -17.80 8.21 -11.20
C LEU A 101 -19.26 7.89 -10.81
N ASP A 102 -19.60 6.61 -10.69
CA ASP A 102 -20.92 6.16 -10.25
C ASP A 102 -21.25 6.69 -8.83
N LEU A 103 -20.34 6.51 -7.88
CA LEU A 103 -20.51 6.99 -6.51
C LEU A 103 -20.68 8.52 -6.44
N ARG A 104 -19.89 9.29 -7.19
CA ARG A 104 -20.00 10.75 -7.26
C ARG A 104 -21.31 11.20 -7.89
N THR A 105 -21.79 10.49 -8.90
CA THR A 105 -23.08 10.76 -9.54
C THR A 105 -24.24 10.47 -8.59
N ARG A 106 -24.19 9.34 -7.87
CA ARG A 106 -25.18 9.00 -6.84
C ARG A 106 -25.17 10.01 -5.70
N LEU A 107 -23.99 10.44 -5.26
CA LEU A 107 -23.84 11.47 -4.22
C LEU A 107 -24.58 12.75 -4.64
N LYS A 108 -24.30 13.25 -5.84
CA LYS A 108 -24.95 14.46 -6.37
C LYS A 108 -26.47 14.32 -6.43
N THR A 109 -26.97 13.16 -6.85
CA THR A 109 -28.42 12.87 -6.91
C THR A 109 -29.04 12.89 -5.52
N LYS A 110 -28.38 12.26 -4.52
CA LYS A 110 -28.86 12.23 -3.13
C LYS A 110 -28.80 13.61 -2.47
N GLU A 111 -27.77 14.40 -2.73
CA GLU A 111 -27.68 15.79 -2.26
C GLU A 111 -28.80 16.66 -2.86
N SER A 112 -29.14 16.47 -4.14
CA SER A 112 -30.28 17.17 -4.76
C SER A 112 -31.62 16.74 -4.15
N LEU A 113 -31.78 15.46 -3.85
CA LEU A 113 -32.96 14.93 -3.16
C LEU A 113 -33.08 15.52 -1.75
N LEU A 114 -31.96 15.56 -1.00
CA LEU A 114 -31.91 16.15 0.32
C LEU A 114 -32.34 17.61 0.31
N ALA A 115 -31.85 18.41 -0.66
CA ALA A 115 -32.24 19.80 -0.82
C ALA A 115 -33.74 19.96 -1.13
N SER A 116 -34.33 19.05 -1.90
CA SER A 116 -35.76 19.03 -2.20
C SER A 116 -36.59 18.66 -0.96
N LEU A 117 -36.12 17.69 -0.17
CA LEU A 117 -36.81 17.30 1.07
C LEU A 117 -36.78 18.44 2.11
N TYR A 118 -35.69 19.21 2.21
CA TYR A 118 -35.64 20.39 3.09
C TYR A 118 -36.68 21.43 2.68
N LYS A 119 -36.88 21.70 1.39
CA LYS A 119 -37.94 22.62 0.94
C LYS A 119 -39.33 22.13 1.33
N ILE A 120 -39.62 20.82 1.14
CA ILE A 120 -40.88 20.23 1.55
C ILE A 120 -41.05 20.31 3.07
N PHE A 121 -39.99 20.13 3.84
CA PHE A 121 -40.02 20.21 5.30
C PHE A 121 -40.35 21.61 5.81
N GLU A 122 -39.83 22.67 5.14
CA GLU A 122 -40.12 24.07 5.46
C GLU A 122 -41.61 24.41 5.25
N ASP A 123 -42.25 23.77 4.23
CA ASP A 123 -43.65 24.01 3.88
C ASP A 123 -44.64 23.03 4.53
N ALA A 124 -44.12 22.02 5.28
CA ALA A 124 -44.95 20.92 5.80
C ALA A 124 -45.76 21.28 7.02
N GLN A 125 -47.01 20.77 7.09
CA GLN A 125 -47.85 20.80 8.27
C GLN A 125 -47.33 19.78 9.31
N VAL A 126 -47.62 20.02 10.60
CA VAL A 126 -47.09 19.25 11.76
C VAL A 126 -47.22 17.71 11.59
N GLN A 127 -48.28 17.21 11.04
CA GLN A 127 -48.47 15.78 10.86
C GLN A 127 -47.59 15.13 9.76
N GLN A 128 -47.21 15.90 8.73
CA GLN A 128 -46.33 15.45 7.65
C GLN A 128 -44.85 15.60 7.98
N THR A 129 -44.52 16.43 8.98
CA THR A 129 -43.16 16.75 9.41
C THR A 129 -42.42 15.48 9.84
N LEU A 130 -43.07 14.59 10.58
CA LEU A 130 -42.44 13.36 11.11
C LEU A 130 -42.02 12.36 10.00
N GLU A 131 -42.82 12.25 8.94
CA GLU A 131 -42.49 11.38 7.80
C GLU A 131 -41.33 11.96 6.98
N VAL A 132 -41.35 13.28 6.75
CA VAL A 132 -40.27 13.97 6.03
C VAL A 132 -38.98 13.91 6.86
N GLU A 133 -39.02 14.11 8.18
CA GLU A 133 -37.84 14.00 9.07
C GLU A 133 -37.23 12.60 9.00
N LYS A 134 -38.05 11.56 9.03
CA LYS A 134 -37.59 10.17 8.89
C LYS A 134 -36.91 9.93 7.53
N GLU A 135 -37.45 10.48 6.46
CA GLU A 135 -36.87 10.33 5.12
C GLU A 135 -35.57 11.14 4.98
N LEU A 136 -35.52 12.36 5.54
CA LEU A 136 -34.31 13.17 5.65
C LEU A 136 -33.19 12.37 6.35
N GLY A 137 -33.50 11.73 7.50
CA GLY A 137 -32.53 10.92 8.22
C GLY A 137 -31.96 9.76 7.38
N LYS A 138 -32.80 9.09 6.59
CA LYS A 138 -32.33 8.02 5.70
C LYS A 138 -31.40 8.55 4.60
N VAL A 139 -31.81 9.66 3.92
CA VAL A 139 -31.02 10.24 2.84
C VAL A 139 -29.69 10.74 3.35
N VAL A 140 -29.64 11.35 4.55
CA VAL A 140 -28.37 11.77 5.18
C VAL A 140 -27.45 10.58 5.43
N MET A 141 -27.96 9.47 5.98
CA MET A 141 -27.16 8.25 6.19
C MET A 141 -26.64 7.67 4.88
N GLU A 142 -27.44 7.69 3.82
CA GLU A 142 -27.00 7.23 2.50
C GLU A 142 -25.90 8.11 1.92
N ILE A 143 -26.02 9.44 2.04
CA ILE A 143 -24.99 10.40 1.63
C ILE A 143 -23.67 10.13 2.36
N GLU A 144 -23.70 9.97 3.69
CA GLU A 144 -22.49 9.71 4.47
C GLU A 144 -21.86 8.35 4.12
N ASN A 145 -22.68 7.33 3.83
CA ASN A 145 -22.17 6.04 3.36
C ASN A 145 -21.46 6.18 1.99
N ILE A 146 -22.06 6.91 1.05
CA ILE A 146 -21.45 7.16 -0.27
C ILE A 146 -20.16 7.94 -0.13
N LYS A 147 -20.14 9.02 0.67
CA LYS A 147 -18.93 9.80 0.96
C LYS A 147 -17.83 8.94 1.56
N GLY A 148 -18.17 8.08 2.51
CA GLY A 148 -17.22 7.14 3.11
C GLY A 148 -16.60 6.18 2.07
N ARG A 149 -17.40 5.68 1.11
CA ARG A 149 -16.89 4.82 0.04
C ARG A 149 -15.98 5.58 -0.93
N ILE A 150 -16.33 6.82 -1.28
CA ILE A 150 -15.48 7.68 -2.11
C ILE A 150 -14.14 7.91 -1.43
N ALA A 151 -14.14 8.35 -0.17
CA ALA A 151 -12.93 8.59 0.61
C ALA A 151 -12.05 7.33 0.72
N TYR A 152 -12.66 6.16 0.89
CA TYR A 152 -11.94 4.88 0.92
C TYR A 152 -11.25 4.58 -0.41
N LEU A 153 -11.91 4.80 -1.55
CA LEU A 153 -11.31 4.57 -2.87
C LEU A 153 -10.20 5.58 -3.15
N GLU A 154 -10.41 6.85 -2.82
CA GLU A 154 -9.41 7.92 -2.98
C GLU A 154 -8.16 7.66 -2.13
N ASP A 155 -8.32 7.19 -0.89
CA ASP A 155 -7.20 6.74 -0.06
C ASP A 155 -6.44 5.58 -0.70
N ARG A 156 -7.15 4.61 -1.28
CA ARG A 156 -6.52 3.46 -1.96
C ARG A 156 -5.83 3.81 -3.27
N ILE A 157 -6.24 4.87 -3.94
CA ILE A 157 -5.55 5.40 -5.12
C ILE A 157 -4.27 6.13 -4.70
N SER A 158 -4.35 6.95 -3.66
CA SER A 158 -3.22 7.76 -3.19
C SER A 158 -2.12 6.91 -2.52
N LEU A 159 -2.52 5.87 -1.79
CA LEU A 159 -1.62 4.99 -1.06
C LEU A 159 -1.73 3.55 -1.56
N ALA A 160 -0.67 3.05 -2.15
CA ALA A 160 -0.57 1.64 -2.51
C ALA A 160 -0.42 0.77 -1.26
N GLU A 161 -0.98 -0.42 -1.29
CA GLU A 161 -0.79 -1.43 -0.25
C GLU A 161 0.34 -2.38 -0.65
N VAL A 162 1.32 -2.53 0.23
CA VAL A 162 2.47 -3.42 0.01
C VAL A 162 2.47 -4.49 1.08
N THR A 163 2.28 -5.73 0.66
CA THR A 163 2.33 -6.92 1.51
C THR A 163 3.66 -7.63 1.29
N VAL A 164 4.47 -7.75 2.33
CA VAL A 164 5.73 -8.49 2.32
C VAL A 164 5.60 -9.72 3.20
N SER A 165 5.69 -10.91 2.62
CA SER A 165 5.74 -12.19 3.32
C SER A 165 7.20 -12.60 3.51
N ILE A 166 7.62 -12.81 4.78
CA ILE A 166 9.02 -13.06 5.13
C ILE A 166 9.20 -14.52 5.52
N ASN A 167 9.92 -15.25 4.70
CA ASN A 167 10.28 -16.65 4.93
C ASN A 167 11.74 -16.74 5.41
N ILE A 168 12.07 -17.82 6.12
CA ILE A 168 13.49 -18.14 6.44
C ILE A 168 14.07 -18.85 5.23
N GLN A 169 15.31 -18.48 4.88
CA GLN A 169 16.07 -19.19 3.87
C GLN A 169 16.25 -20.67 4.29
N PRO A 170 15.85 -21.64 3.47
CA PRO A 170 16.14 -23.03 3.77
C PRO A 170 17.67 -23.22 3.80
N GLY A 171 18.22 -23.53 4.96
CA GLY A 171 19.67 -23.68 5.16
C GLY A 171 20.31 -22.62 6.04
N SER A 172 19.65 -21.50 6.35
CA SER A 172 20.10 -20.48 7.31
C SER A 172 19.80 -20.86 8.76
N LYS A 173 19.60 -22.11 9.09
CA LYS A 173 19.73 -22.54 10.48
C LYS A 173 21.16 -22.22 10.89
N LYS A 174 21.34 -21.15 11.68
CA LYS A 174 22.55 -20.94 12.47
C LYS A 174 22.98 -22.29 12.98
N GLY A 175 24.20 -22.68 12.65
CA GLY A 175 24.77 -23.99 12.76
C GLY A 175 24.09 -24.86 13.80
N ALA A 176 23.72 -26.03 13.41
CA ALA A 176 23.50 -27.07 14.39
C ALA A 176 24.61 -26.87 15.40
N VAL A 177 24.23 -26.44 16.63
CA VAL A 177 25.13 -26.55 17.75
C VAL A 177 25.71 -27.92 17.57
N SER A 178 27.03 -28.05 17.41
CA SER A 178 27.73 -29.32 17.41
C SER A 178 27.55 -29.93 18.80
N GLY A 179 26.31 -30.19 19.11
CA GLY A 179 25.90 -30.89 20.29
C GLY A 179 26.34 -32.34 20.06
N ARG A 180 27.37 -32.76 20.78
CA ARG A 180 27.65 -34.17 20.94
C ARG A 180 26.32 -34.87 21.24
N SER A 181 25.93 -35.80 20.38
CA SER A 181 24.75 -36.62 20.61
C SER A 181 24.90 -37.33 21.98
N ARG A 182 23.82 -37.54 22.69
CA ARG A 182 23.81 -38.38 23.91
C ARG A 182 24.25 -39.85 23.63
N TYR A 183 24.24 -40.23 22.34
CA TYR A 183 24.64 -41.55 21.89
C TYR A 183 26.05 -41.44 21.31
N GLU A 184 27.03 -42.03 21.99
CA GLU A 184 28.45 -41.95 21.63
C GLU A 184 28.75 -42.52 20.22
N TRP A 185 27.99 -43.51 19.80
CA TRP A 185 28.10 -44.10 18.45
C TRP A 185 27.74 -43.14 17.32
N ILE A 186 26.85 -42.16 17.55
CA ILE A 186 26.52 -41.13 16.59
C ILE A 186 27.68 -40.16 16.42
N ASN A 187 28.43 -39.91 17.49
CA ASN A 187 29.55 -38.98 17.44
C ASN A 187 30.78 -39.61 16.73
N SER A 188 30.83 -40.94 16.65
CA SER A 188 31.89 -41.67 15.97
C SER A 188 31.64 -41.89 14.47
N LEU A 189 30.43 -41.59 13.96
CA LEU A 189 30.06 -41.62 12.53
C LEU A 189 30.42 -40.33 11.77
N GLY A 190 31.28 -39.49 12.32
CA GLY A 190 31.78 -38.31 11.59
C GLY A 190 32.46 -38.72 10.27
N ILE A 191 32.29 -37.86 9.29
CA ILE A 191 32.77 -38.01 7.90
C ILE A 191 34.28 -38.37 7.82
N GLU A 192 35.04 -38.06 8.84
CA GLU A 192 36.47 -38.39 8.94
C GLU A 192 36.76 -39.89 9.06
N GLY A 193 35.81 -40.70 9.56
CA GLY A 193 35.95 -42.14 9.64
C GLY A 193 35.74 -42.87 8.27
N LEU A 194 35.12 -42.22 7.30
CA LEU A 194 34.85 -42.78 5.96
C LEU A 194 35.98 -42.51 4.96
N MET A 195 36.90 -41.61 5.25
CA MET A 195 38.02 -41.27 4.34
C MET A 195 39.35 -41.98 4.67
N SER A 196 39.42 -42.76 5.77
CA SER A 196 40.67 -43.40 6.16
C SER A 196 40.77 -44.90 5.82
N SER A 197 39.78 -45.44 5.09
CA SER A 197 39.80 -46.86 4.66
C SER A 197 39.77 -47.00 3.14
N GLY A 198 40.72 -46.32 2.48
CA GLY A 198 40.98 -46.49 1.03
C GLY A 198 42.47 -46.55 0.80
#